data_534637e600a7c3c08e3bf08ea11c402d
#
_entry.id   534637e600a7c3c08e3bf08ea11c402d
#
_cell.length_a   1.000
_cell.length_b   1.000
_cell.length_c   1.000
_cell.angle_alpha   90.00
_cell.angle_beta   90.00
_cell.angle_gamma   90.00
#
_symmetry.space_group_name_H-M   'P 1'
#
loop_
_entity.id
_entity.type
_entity.pdbx_description
1 polymer ?
#
loop_
_entity_poly.entity_id
_entity_poly.type
_entity_poly.pdbx_seq_one_letter_code
_entity_poly.pdbx_strand_id
1 'polypeptide(L)'
;MARWNTTWFVVVVAFLIWAARSTSVDGQRQVNRVAVYEGALLITGDGSAIENSAFLVENDTFTRVGRKGQIEVPPGAAHIALTGKFVMPTKVDLHGHIGYQHDWDGTMAKEYFTRENLIDHLERLAYYGISATIGIGDLVDRSDLHGGRTGWGDVPLKMRNEIVPGAALFKTAGPGIAWPGGGANGHPSRTDVPYPVTTVEEAREATRDNLKMKPEFIKIWVDDRNGRSKKLEPPLYLAIIEEAHKANVPVAAHNITLADAKLMIKAGVEGWLHPPVRGGEFPDEEFLAMIRERIAKQDRPNMWFNPQAGTAASSREDWDDPLLRDTISPQQIEAQVGEQLARMTPESVERARRTLRETGEKSHLKLRAAGMKMVLGGDTGQTRFFIGWSQQLEFENWVRMGLTPSDAIVAATRDSAMAGHFNTGMVAAGKYADFIVLDANPLINIANSRKINKVFLRGLEVDRAALKAKWQARWKTSSATH
;
A
#
# COMPACT_ATOMS: atom_id res chain seq x y z
N MET A 1 -70.36 -66.02 12.82
CA MET A 1 -69.19 -66.84 12.44
C MET A 1 -68.55 -66.08 11.24
N ALA A 2 -67.58 -65.25 11.54
CA ALA A 2 -66.89 -64.46 10.50
C ALA A 2 -65.42 -64.81 10.52
N ARG A 3 -64.94 -65.33 9.44
CA ARG A 3 -63.51 -65.61 9.23
C ARG A 3 -62.84 -64.38 8.70
N TRP A 4 -61.81 -63.88 9.36
CA TRP A 4 -60.96 -62.85 8.92
C TRP A 4 -59.80 -63.46 8.07
N ASN A 5 -59.69 -62.96 6.83
CA ASN A 5 -58.50 -63.19 5.98
C ASN A 5 -57.55 -62.00 6.11
N THR A 6 -56.42 -62.28 6.67
CA THR A 6 -55.32 -61.32 6.78
C THR A 6 -54.40 -61.48 5.54
N THR A 7 -54.43 -60.52 4.66
CA THR A 7 -53.50 -60.47 3.51
C THR A 7 -52.30 -59.60 3.93
N TRP A 8 -51.13 -60.18 4.01
CA TRP A 8 -49.91 -59.48 4.27
C TRP A 8 -49.43 -58.77 3.02
N PHE A 9 -49.34 -57.45 3.02
CA PHE A 9 -48.62 -56.67 2.03
C PHE A 9 -47.15 -56.62 2.46
N VAL A 10 -46.30 -57.29 1.68
CA VAL A 10 -44.87 -57.12 1.78
C VAL A 10 -44.48 -55.85 1.04
N VAL A 11 -44.19 -54.78 1.80
CA VAL A 11 -43.60 -53.56 1.24
C VAL A 11 -42.09 -53.76 1.15
N VAL A 12 -41.60 -54.01 -0.03
CA VAL A 12 -40.17 -54.01 -0.32
C VAL A 12 -39.73 -52.52 -0.38
N VAL A 13 -39.13 -52.04 0.72
CA VAL A 13 -38.46 -50.73 0.74
C VAL A 13 -37.08 -50.93 0.14
N ALA A 14 -36.94 -50.57 -1.12
CA ALA A 14 -35.64 -50.45 -1.79
C ALA A 14 -34.89 -49.26 -1.18
N PHE A 15 -33.97 -49.49 -0.29
CA PHE A 15 -32.95 -48.52 0.14
C PHE A 15 -31.99 -48.30 -1.02
N LEU A 16 -32.22 -47.21 -1.78
CA LEU A 16 -31.18 -46.63 -2.66
C LEU A 16 -30.12 -46.03 -1.73
N ILE A 17 -29.07 -46.77 -1.49
CA ILE A 17 -27.82 -46.25 -0.93
C ILE A 17 -27.22 -45.32 -2.01
N TRP A 18 -27.52 -44.03 -1.86
CA TRP A 18 -26.80 -42.99 -2.59
C TRP A 18 -25.42 -42.88 -1.92
N ALA A 19 -24.45 -43.63 -2.46
CA ALA A 19 -23.05 -43.45 -2.09
C ALA A 19 -22.66 -42.06 -2.56
N ALA A 20 -22.77 -41.08 -1.67
CA ALA A 20 -22.05 -39.83 -1.82
C ALA A 20 -20.55 -40.20 -1.93
N ARG A 21 -20.04 -40.21 -3.16
CA ARG A 21 -18.62 -40.10 -3.37
C ARG A 21 -18.23 -38.74 -2.81
N SER A 22 -17.76 -38.73 -1.57
CA SER A 22 -16.87 -37.69 -1.10
C SER A 22 -15.68 -37.74 -2.08
N THR A 23 -15.72 -36.89 -3.09
CA THR A 23 -14.50 -36.47 -3.74
C THR A 23 -13.68 -35.81 -2.64
N SER A 24 -12.78 -36.59 -2.05
CA SER A 24 -11.63 -36.04 -1.37
C SER A 24 -11.10 -35.00 -2.32
N VAL A 25 -11.10 -33.72 -1.89
CA VAL A 25 -10.27 -32.70 -2.50
C VAL A 25 -8.87 -33.24 -2.35
N ASP A 26 -8.42 -33.96 -3.38
CA ASP A 26 -7.03 -34.31 -3.55
C ASP A 26 -6.28 -32.99 -3.37
N GLY A 27 -5.47 -32.94 -2.31
CA GLY A 27 -4.60 -31.83 -2.11
C GLY A 27 -3.90 -31.59 -3.45
N GLN A 28 -4.20 -30.47 -4.09
CA GLN A 28 -3.52 -30.09 -5.33
C GLN A 28 -2.05 -30.19 -5.01
N ARG A 29 -1.39 -31.23 -5.55
CA ARG A 29 0.06 -31.29 -5.57
C ARG A 29 0.48 -29.94 -6.14
N GLN A 30 1.08 -29.12 -5.29
CA GLN A 30 1.66 -27.85 -5.68
C GLN A 30 2.68 -28.24 -6.77
N VAL A 31 2.30 -28.05 -8.02
CA VAL A 31 3.21 -28.31 -9.13
C VAL A 31 4.37 -27.34 -8.90
N ASN A 32 5.55 -27.88 -8.54
CA ASN A 32 6.74 -27.07 -8.38
C ASN A 32 6.98 -26.31 -9.68
N ARG A 33 6.60 -25.03 -9.65
CA ARG A 33 6.78 -24.14 -10.79
C ARG A 33 8.19 -23.57 -10.68
N VAL A 34 9.03 -23.98 -11.62
CA VAL A 34 10.40 -23.50 -11.71
C VAL A 34 10.55 -22.80 -13.05
N ALA A 35 10.91 -21.52 -13.02
CA ALA A 35 11.10 -20.72 -14.21
C ALA A 35 12.38 -19.88 -14.09
N VAL A 36 13.18 -19.86 -15.14
CA VAL A 36 14.31 -18.95 -15.29
C VAL A 36 13.95 -17.84 -16.28
N TYR A 37 14.18 -16.61 -15.86
CA TYR A 37 14.00 -15.40 -16.66
C TYR A 37 15.37 -14.88 -17.08
N GLU A 38 15.60 -14.63 -18.38
CA GLU A 38 16.94 -14.40 -18.90
C GLU A 38 17.03 -13.26 -19.91
N GLY A 39 18.11 -12.51 -19.89
CA GLY A 39 18.52 -11.56 -20.94
C GLY A 39 18.10 -10.12 -20.72
N ALA A 40 17.38 -9.81 -19.64
CA ALA A 40 17.02 -8.43 -19.30
C ALA A 40 18.18 -7.64 -18.69
N LEU A 41 18.07 -6.31 -18.72
CA LEU A 41 18.71 -5.48 -17.70
C LEU A 41 17.86 -5.60 -16.43
N LEU A 42 18.41 -6.18 -15.37
CA LEU A 42 17.76 -6.37 -14.08
C LEU A 42 18.23 -5.30 -13.09
N ILE A 43 17.28 -4.52 -12.58
CA ILE A 43 17.46 -3.58 -11.47
C ILE A 43 17.09 -4.35 -10.19
N THR A 44 18.04 -4.56 -9.30
CA THR A 44 17.85 -5.46 -8.15
C THR A 44 17.07 -4.85 -6.99
N GLY A 45 16.97 -3.51 -6.94
CA GLY A 45 16.28 -2.77 -5.87
C GLY A 45 17.18 -2.31 -4.73
N ASP A 46 18.46 -2.66 -4.74
CA ASP A 46 19.48 -2.19 -3.79
C ASP A 46 20.38 -1.07 -4.31
N GLY A 47 20.10 -0.57 -5.51
CA GLY A 47 20.91 0.40 -6.24
C GLY A 47 21.76 -0.21 -7.33
N SER A 48 21.82 -1.53 -7.42
CA SER A 48 22.59 -2.27 -8.42
C SER A 48 21.74 -2.62 -9.65
N ALA A 49 22.43 -2.88 -10.78
CA ALA A 49 21.81 -3.41 -11.98
C ALA A 49 22.70 -4.50 -12.61
N ILE A 50 22.09 -5.53 -13.20
CA ILE A 50 22.77 -6.66 -13.83
C ILE A 50 22.35 -6.70 -15.30
N GLU A 51 23.29 -6.42 -16.19
CA GLU A 51 23.12 -6.59 -17.63
C GLU A 51 23.10 -8.07 -18.02
N ASN A 52 22.30 -8.41 -19.02
CA ASN A 52 22.13 -9.79 -19.49
C ASN A 52 21.93 -10.74 -18.30
N SER A 53 20.95 -10.41 -17.47
CA SER A 53 20.68 -11.10 -16.22
C SER A 53 20.03 -12.46 -16.40
N ALA A 54 20.11 -13.29 -15.37
CA ALA A 54 19.26 -14.45 -15.18
C ALA A 54 18.81 -14.52 -13.72
N PHE A 55 17.55 -14.85 -13.49
CA PHE A 55 17.03 -15.14 -12.15
C PHE A 55 16.08 -16.30 -12.18
N LEU A 56 16.13 -17.13 -11.15
CA LEU A 56 15.32 -18.32 -10.99
C LEU A 56 14.21 -18.05 -9.97
N VAL A 57 13.00 -18.38 -10.38
CA VAL A 57 11.80 -18.36 -9.54
C VAL A 57 11.36 -19.79 -9.29
N GLU A 58 11.27 -20.17 -8.03
CA GLU A 58 10.72 -21.45 -7.60
C GLU A 58 9.49 -21.19 -6.73
N ASN A 59 8.33 -21.62 -7.21
CA ASN A 59 7.03 -21.34 -6.62
C ASN A 59 6.73 -19.82 -6.52
N ASP A 60 6.94 -19.23 -5.36
CA ASP A 60 6.62 -17.84 -5.05
C ASP A 60 7.85 -16.96 -4.74
N THR A 61 9.07 -17.52 -4.78
CA THR A 61 10.28 -16.83 -4.35
C THR A 61 11.38 -16.85 -5.41
N PHE A 62 12.25 -15.85 -5.37
CA PHE A 62 13.53 -15.91 -6.07
C PHE A 62 14.46 -16.85 -5.33
N THR A 63 15.12 -17.75 -6.04
CA THR A 63 16.12 -18.68 -5.45
C THR A 63 17.54 -18.41 -5.91
N ARG A 64 17.72 -17.93 -7.13
CA ARG A 64 19.02 -17.53 -7.69
C ARG A 64 18.89 -16.27 -8.51
N VAL A 65 19.90 -15.39 -8.41
CA VAL A 65 19.97 -14.14 -9.18
C VAL A 65 21.43 -13.91 -9.60
N GLY A 66 21.65 -13.58 -10.88
CA GLY A 66 22.99 -13.33 -11.40
C GLY A 66 22.98 -12.96 -12.87
N ARG A 67 24.10 -13.16 -13.55
CA ARG A 67 24.20 -13.01 -15.01
C ARG A 67 23.77 -14.30 -15.71
N LYS A 68 23.25 -14.18 -16.92
CA LYS A 68 22.93 -15.33 -17.78
C LYS A 68 24.18 -16.22 -17.98
N GLY A 69 23.98 -17.52 -17.77
CA GLY A 69 25.05 -18.51 -17.81
C GLY A 69 25.91 -18.63 -16.55
N GLN A 70 25.66 -17.80 -15.51
CA GLN A 70 26.38 -17.86 -14.22
C GLN A 70 25.56 -18.46 -13.07
N ILE A 71 24.25 -18.66 -13.28
CA ILE A 71 23.41 -19.34 -12.29
C ILE A 71 23.09 -20.75 -12.75
N GLU A 72 23.01 -21.67 -11.78
CA GLU A 72 22.58 -23.04 -12.04
C GLU A 72 21.06 -23.06 -12.25
N VAL A 73 20.61 -23.64 -13.37
CA VAL A 73 19.19 -23.79 -13.70
C VAL A 73 18.82 -25.26 -13.57
N PRO A 74 17.83 -25.61 -12.74
CA PRO A 74 17.39 -27.01 -12.59
C PRO A 74 16.85 -27.58 -13.90
N PRO A 75 17.05 -28.89 -14.16
CA PRO A 75 16.45 -29.55 -15.30
C PRO A 75 14.91 -29.41 -15.30
N GLY A 76 14.34 -29.08 -16.45
CA GLY A 76 12.89 -28.92 -16.59
C GLY A 76 12.33 -27.54 -16.18
N ALA A 77 13.19 -26.59 -15.79
CA ALA A 77 12.77 -25.20 -15.59
C ALA A 77 12.24 -24.60 -16.90
N ALA A 78 11.16 -23.83 -16.82
CA ALA A 78 10.68 -23.06 -17.97
C ALA A 78 11.63 -21.90 -18.25
N HIS A 79 12.07 -21.74 -19.51
CA HIS A 79 12.93 -20.63 -19.94
C HIS A 79 12.11 -19.48 -20.52
N ILE A 80 12.22 -18.30 -19.91
CA ILE A 80 11.50 -17.09 -20.32
C ILE A 80 12.53 -16.04 -20.77
N ALA A 81 12.55 -15.78 -22.08
CA ALA A 81 13.45 -14.78 -22.65
C ALA A 81 12.90 -13.37 -22.42
N LEU A 82 13.74 -12.51 -21.83
CA LEU A 82 13.48 -11.10 -21.56
C LEU A 82 14.50 -10.18 -22.27
N THR A 83 15.09 -10.64 -23.36
CA THR A 83 16.05 -9.85 -24.14
C THR A 83 15.41 -8.55 -24.63
N GLY A 84 16.08 -7.42 -24.40
CA GLY A 84 15.57 -6.07 -24.72
C GLY A 84 14.54 -5.53 -23.73
N LYS A 85 14.24 -6.25 -22.65
CA LYS A 85 13.38 -5.80 -21.56
C LYS A 85 14.19 -5.34 -20.36
N PHE A 86 13.48 -4.65 -19.47
CA PHE A 86 14.01 -4.17 -18.19
C PHE A 86 13.17 -4.77 -17.07
N VAL A 87 13.83 -5.22 -16.01
CA VAL A 87 13.17 -5.80 -14.85
C VAL A 87 13.50 -4.97 -13.62
N MET A 88 12.48 -4.67 -12.81
CA MET A 88 12.66 -4.05 -11.49
C MET A 88 11.76 -4.73 -10.47
N PRO A 89 12.08 -4.64 -9.16
CA PRO A 89 11.16 -5.09 -8.11
C PRO A 89 9.85 -4.31 -8.17
N THR A 90 8.79 -4.90 -7.63
CA THR A 90 7.54 -4.17 -7.37
C THR A 90 7.72 -3.13 -6.28
N LYS A 91 6.91 -2.08 -6.37
CA LYS A 91 6.81 -1.03 -5.35
C LYS A 91 6.00 -1.52 -4.15
N VAL A 92 6.19 -0.88 -3.00
CA VAL A 92 5.43 -1.12 -1.76
C VAL A 92 4.88 0.21 -1.24
N ASP A 93 3.58 0.28 -0.98
CA ASP A 93 2.87 1.46 -0.51
C ASP A 93 2.63 1.38 1.00
N LEU A 94 3.07 2.39 1.76
CA LEU A 94 2.92 2.43 3.22
C LEU A 94 1.83 3.39 3.71
N HIS A 95 1.07 4.00 2.78
CA HIS A 95 0.07 4.99 3.13
C HIS A 95 -1.17 4.88 2.25
N GLY A 96 -2.02 3.91 2.55
CA GLY A 96 -3.30 3.72 1.86
C GLY A 96 -4.50 3.89 2.78
N HIS A 97 -5.52 4.61 2.32
CA HIS A 97 -6.85 4.68 2.94
C HIS A 97 -7.85 3.94 2.05
N ILE A 98 -7.49 2.72 1.66
CA ILE A 98 -8.22 1.92 0.68
C ILE A 98 -9.44 1.22 1.29
N GLY A 99 -10.38 0.78 0.45
CA GLY A 99 -11.61 0.09 0.88
C GLY A 99 -12.84 0.99 0.96
N TYR A 100 -12.70 2.30 1.13
CA TYR A 100 -13.79 3.24 1.33
C TYR A 100 -14.36 3.87 0.06
N GLN A 101 -13.64 3.79 -1.07
CA GLN A 101 -13.98 4.52 -2.28
C GLN A 101 -14.77 3.64 -3.24
N HIS A 102 -15.85 4.22 -3.78
CA HIS A 102 -16.63 3.60 -4.85
C HIS A 102 -15.87 3.68 -6.19
N ASP A 103 -15.93 2.65 -6.99
CA ASP A 103 -15.09 2.50 -8.20
C ASP A 103 -15.60 3.29 -9.41
N TRP A 104 -16.84 3.76 -9.40
CA TRP A 104 -17.44 4.52 -10.51
C TRP A 104 -17.19 6.02 -10.41
N ASP A 105 -17.59 6.64 -9.31
CA ASP A 105 -17.59 8.09 -9.13
C ASP A 105 -16.57 8.56 -8.08
N GLY A 106 -15.94 7.63 -7.39
CA GLY A 106 -14.97 7.93 -6.33
C GLY A 106 -15.58 8.49 -5.05
N THR A 107 -16.92 8.40 -4.89
CA THR A 107 -17.55 8.71 -3.61
C THR A 107 -17.01 7.81 -2.51
N MET A 108 -16.94 8.33 -1.29
CA MET A 108 -16.38 7.62 -0.16
C MET A 108 -17.40 7.44 0.95
N ALA A 109 -17.57 6.19 1.37
CA ALA A 109 -18.45 5.84 2.48
C ALA A 109 -17.94 4.59 3.20
N LYS A 110 -18.26 4.45 4.47
CA LYS A 110 -17.90 3.25 5.25
C LYS A 110 -18.61 1.99 4.76
N GLU A 111 -19.78 2.14 4.15
CA GLU A 111 -20.59 1.07 3.55
C GLU A 111 -19.86 0.38 2.39
N TYR A 112 -18.93 1.08 1.74
CA TYR A 112 -18.07 0.50 0.69
C TYR A 112 -16.94 -0.33 1.24
N PHE A 113 -16.65 -0.29 2.55
CA PHE A 113 -15.55 -1.06 3.14
C PHE A 113 -15.92 -2.54 3.27
N THR A 114 -15.98 -3.20 2.13
CA THR A 114 -16.24 -4.65 2.00
C THR A 114 -14.98 -5.37 1.56
N ARG A 115 -14.97 -6.70 1.76
CA ARG A 115 -13.86 -7.55 1.29
C ARG A 115 -13.66 -7.43 -0.23
N GLU A 116 -14.74 -7.41 -0.98
CA GLU A 116 -14.75 -7.33 -2.44
C GLU A 116 -14.16 -6.01 -2.92
N ASN A 117 -14.56 -4.88 -2.32
CA ASN A 117 -14.04 -3.57 -2.67
C ASN A 117 -12.57 -3.40 -2.27
N LEU A 118 -12.17 -3.95 -1.11
CA LEU A 118 -10.77 -3.96 -0.71
C LEU A 118 -9.91 -4.77 -1.69
N ILE A 119 -10.38 -5.96 -2.13
CA ILE A 119 -9.69 -6.75 -3.16
C ILE A 119 -9.58 -5.95 -4.46
N ASP A 120 -10.64 -5.30 -4.92
CA ASP A 120 -10.61 -4.47 -6.13
C ASP A 120 -9.53 -3.38 -6.06
N HIS A 121 -9.39 -2.74 -4.91
CA HIS A 121 -8.33 -1.74 -4.69
C HIS A 121 -6.93 -2.37 -4.67
N LEU A 122 -6.78 -3.58 -4.09
CA LEU A 122 -5.51 -4.32 -4.11
C LEU A 122 -5.14 -4.80 -5.52
N GLU A 123 -6.11 -5.17 -6.34
CA GLU A 123 -5.91 -5.48 -7.77
C GLU A 123 -5.47 -4.25 -8.56
N ARG A 124 -6.04 -3.04 -8.26
CA ARG A 124 -5.59 -1.79 -8.88
C ARG A 124 -4.14 -1.50 -8.53
N LEU A 125 -3.73 -1.66 -7.27
CA LEU A 125 -2.33 -1.53 -6.88
C LEU A 125 -1.44 -2.51 -7.65
N ALA A 126 -1.84 -3.78 -7.74
CA ALA A 126 -1.12 -4.81 -8.49
C ALA A 126 -0.98 -4.46 -9.98
N TYR A 127 -2.01 -3.87 -10.59
CA TYR A 127 -1.98 -3.41 -11.98
C TYR A 127 -0.83 -2.44 -12.27
N TYR A 128 -0.47 -1.59 -11.29
CA TYR A 128 0.66 -0.65 -11.35
C TYR A 128 1.98 -1.24 -10.86
N GLY A 129 2.04 -2.55 -10.59
CA GLY A 129 3.23 -3.19 -10.03
C GLY A 129 3.53 -2.76 -8.60
N ILE A 130 2.50 -2.59 -7.77
CA ILE A 130 2.59 -2.42 -6.33
C ILE A 130 2.17 -3.74 -5.69
N SER A 131 3.11 -4.43 -5.02
CA SER A 131 2.87 -5.79 -4.50
C SER A 131 2.31 -5.83 -3.10
N ALA A 132 2.41 -4.72 -2.36
CA ALA A 132 1.97 -4.68 -0.97
C ALA A 132 1.58 -3.25 -0.55
N THR A 133 0.64 -3.16 0.41
CA THR A 133 0.23 -1.89 1.01
C THR A 133 -0.14 -2.04 2.48
N ILE A 134 -0.07 -0.94 3.25
CA ILE A 134 -0.60 -0.84 4.61
C ILE A 134 -1.82 0.09 4.61
N GLY A 135 -2.97 -0.47 5.02
CA GLY A 135 -4.17 0.30 5.28
C GLY A 135 -4.05 1.11 6.57
N ILE A 136 -4.56 2.34 6.55
CA ILE A 136 -4.44 3.28 7.65
C ILE A 136 -5.80 3.90 7.96
N GLY A 137 -6.19 3.85 9.23
CA GLY A 137 -7.52 4.30 9.64
C GLY A 137 -8.59 3.36 9.10
N ASP A 138 -8.40 2.07 9.31
CA ASP A 138 -9.28 1.02 8.83
C ASP A 138 -10.43 0.76 9.78
N LEU A 139 -11.61 0.46 9.22
CA LEU A 139 -12.79 0.05 9.98
C LEU A 139 -12.58 -1.31 10.64
N VAL A 140 -12.62 -1.34 11.98
CA VAL A 140 -12.50 -2.56 12.77
C VAL A 140 -13.58 -2.57 13.82
N ASP A 141 -14.28 -3.69 14.00
CA ASP A 141 -15.20 -3.89 15.11
C ASP A 141 -14.42 -3.89 16.43
N ARG A 142 -14.84 -3.04 17.34
CA ARG A 142 -14.22 -2.83 18.65
C ARG A 142 -15.22 -3.02 19.79
N SER A 143 -16.24 -3.83 19.58
CA SER A 143 -17.28 -4.08 20.58
C SER A 143 -16.73 -4.54 21.93
N ASP A 144 -15.60 -5.27 21.92
CA ASP A 144 -14.94 -5.83 23.09
C ASP A 144 -13.89 -4.90 23.71
N LEU A 145 -13.74 -3.68 23.18
CA LEU A 145 -12.67 -2.74 23.53
C LEU A 145 -13.23 -1.48 24.17
N HIS A 146 -12.39 -0.76 24.92
CA HIS A 146 -12.78 0.51 25.52
C HIS A 146 -13.24 1.52 24.44
N GLY A 147 -14.41 2.14 24.67
CA GLY A 147 -15.03 2.99 23.64
C GLY A 147 -15.53 2.22 22.43
N GLY A 148 -15.84 0.94 22.60
CA GLY A 148 -16.18 -0.02 21.58
C GLY A 148 -17.30 0.42 20.65
N ARG A 149 -17.18 0.04 19.39
CA ARG A 149 -18.15 0.28 18.32
C ARG A 149 -18.47 -1.03 17.65
N THR A 150 -19.77 -1.28 17.49
CA THR A 150 -20.30 -2.50 16.90
C THR A 150 -20.68 -2.30 15.44
N GLY A 151 -20.78 -3.39 14.69
CA GLY A 151 -21.37 -3.43 13.36
C GLY A 151 -20.43 -3.02 12.22
N TRP A 152 -19.12 -2.93 12.46
CA TRP A 152 -18.15 -2.49 11.45
C TRP A 152 -17.39 -3.64 10.79
N GLY A 153 -17.53 -4.86 11.35
CA GLY A 153 -16.85 -6.04 10.84
C GLY A 153 -15.34 -6.03 11.12
N ASP A 154 -14.67 -7.03 10.59
CA ASP A 154 -13.24 -7.28 10.80
C ASP A 154 -12.50 -7.52 9.47
N VAL A 155 -13.02 -6.94 8.40
CA VAL A 155 -12.47 -7.09 7.04
C VAL A 155 -10.97 -6.83 7.00
N PRO A 156 -10.43 -5.72 7.56
CA PRO A 156 -8.99 -5.48 7.52
C PRO A 156 -8.18 -6.57 8.25
N LEU A 157 -8.67 -7.04 9.38
CA LEU A 157 -7.96 -8.06 10.17
C LEU A 157 -7.98 -9.43 9.48
N LYS A 158 -9.08 -9.79 8.82
CA LYS A 158 -9.21 -11.02 8.03
C LYS A 158 -8.37 -10.98 6.76
N MET A 159 -8.34 -9.83 6.09
CA MET A 159 -7.57 -9.63 4.86
C MET A 159 -6.06 -9.50 5.09
N ARG A 160 -5.64 -9.22 6.31
CA ARG A 160 -4.23 -9.04 6.64
C ARG A 160 -3.43 -10.31 6.34
N ASN A 161 -2.42 -10.18 5.48
CA ASN A 161 -1.57 -11.27 4.99
C ASN A 161 -2.32 -12.36 4.19
N GLU A 162 -3.59 -12.17 3.86
CA GLU A 162 -4.28 -13.07 2.94
C GLU A 162 -3.67 -12.96 1.54
N ILE A 163 -3.36 -14.10 0.95
CA ILE A 163 -2.85 -14.16 -0.43
C ILE A 163 -4.05 -14.29 -1.37
N VAL A 164 -4.39 -13.17 -2.01
CA VAL A 164 -5.38 -13.15 -3.10
C VAL A 164 -4.62 -13.14 -4.42
N PRO A 165 -4.83 -14.14 -5.32
CA PRO A 165 -4.17 -14.17 -6.62
C PRO A 165 -4.43 -12.89 -7.43
N GLY A 166 -3.38 -12.31 -8.00
CA GLY A 166 -3.49 -11.08 -8.81
C GLY A 166 -3.64 -9.78 -8.03
N ALA A 167 -3.69 -9.83 -6.69
CA ALA A 167 -3.83 -8.68 -5.82
C ALA A 167 -2.58 -8.43 -4.97
N ALA A 168 -2.37 -7.17 -4.58
CA ALA A 168 -1.32 -6.79 -3.63
C ALA A 168 -1.58 -7.41 -2.24
N LEU A 169 -0.52 -7.64 -1.48
CA LEU A 169 -0.64 -8.02 -0.07
C LEU A 169 -1.15 -6.84 0.76
N PHE A 170 -2.02 -7.13 1.69
CA PHE A 170 -2.58 -6.14 2.60
C PHE A 170 -2.11 -6.37 4.04
N LYS A 171 -1.69 -5.29 4.67
CA LYS A 171 -1.48 -5.18 6.11
C LYS A 171 -2.24 -3.97 6.63
N THR A 172 -2.39 -3.83 7.95
CA THR A 172 -3.17 -2.74 8.53
C THR A 172 -2.49 -2.15 9.75
N ALA A 173 -2.55 -0.81 9.87
CA ALA A 173 -2.24 -0.07 11.08
C ALA A 173 -3.47 0.05 12.03
N GLY A 174 -4.58 -0.58 11.65
CA GLY A 174 -5.83 -0.49 12.38
C GLY A 174 -6.45 0.92 12.35
N PRO A 175 -7.32 1.24 13.30
CA PRO A 175 -8.06 2.49 13.34
C PRO A 175 -7.21 3.73 13.67
N GLY A 176 -6.09 3.54 14.38
CA GLY A 176 -5.26 4.65 14.86
C GLY A 176 -5.88 5.45 16.00
N ILE A 177 -5.19 6.51 16.45
CA ILE A 177 -5.56 7.31 17.64
C ILE A 177 -5.52 8.79 17.29
N ALA A 178 -6.53 9.55 17.70
CA ALA A 178 -6.65 10.99 17.48
C ALA A 178 -7.38 11.69 18.63
N TRP A 179 -7.30 13.03 18.68
CA TRP A 179 -8.24 13.81 19.49
C TRP A 179 -9.66 13.64 18.92
N PRO A 180 -10.73 13.70 19.75
CA PRO A 180 -12.11 13.66 19.26
C PRO A 180 -12.37 14.67 18.13
N GLY A 181 -12.87 14.20 16.99
CA GLY A 181 -13.05 15.02 15.79
C GLY A 181 -11.78 15.35 15.00
N GLY A 182 -10.60 14.95 15.49
CA GLY A 182 -9.32 15.13 14.80
C GLY A 182 -8.98 13.98 13.86
N GLY A 183 -7.86 14.10 13.15
CA GLY A 183 -7.32 13.07 12.30
C GLY A 183 -8.26 12.69 11.13
N ALA A 184 -8.41 11.40 10.89
CA ALA A 184 -9.31 10.86 9.87
C ALA A 184 -10.79 11.19 10.13
N ASN A 185 -11.16 11.56 11.36
CA ASN A 185 -12.51 12.00 11.70
C ASN A 185 -12.95 13.25 10.92
N GLY A 186 -12.04 14.01 10.33
CA GLY A 186 -12.35 15.13 9.46
C GLY A 186 -12.98 14.72 8.11
N HIS A 187 -12.99 13.42 7.77
CA HIS A 187 -13.59 12.92 6.55
C HIS A 187 -14.89 12.17 6.84
N PRO A 188 -16.03 12.47 6.16
CA PRO A 188 -17.34 11.88 6.46
C PRO A 188 -17.35 10.35 6.51
N SER A 189 -16.58 9.67 5.64
CA SER A 189 -16.50 8.20 5.59
C SER A 189 -15.77 7.57 6.78
N ARG A 190 -15.07 8.37 7.61
CA ARG A 190 -14.19 7.87 8.68
C ARG A 190 -14.34 8.64 10.00
N THR A 191 -15.45 9.34 10.18
CA THR A 191 -15.69 10.20 11.36
C THR A 191 -15.54 9.49 12.70
N ASP A 192 -15.67 8.18 12.70
CA ASP A 192 -15.66 7.38 13.93
C ASP A 192 -14.52 6.36 13.96
N VAL A 193 -13.62 6.37 12.99
CA VAL A 193 -12.60 5.32 12.85
C VAL A 193 -11.52 5.41 13.92
N PRO A 194 -10.81 6.55 14.13
CA PRO A 194 -9.78 6.62 15.16
C PRO A 194 -10.33 6.47 16.57
N TYR A 195 -9.52 5.92 17.46
CA TYR A 195 -9.79 6.01 18.90
C TYR A 195 -9.74 7.47 19.33
N PRO A 196 -10.81 8.03 19.91
CA PRO A 196 -10.79 9.35 20.50
C PRO A 196 -10.15 9.28 21.88
N VAL A 197 -9.17 10.14 22.16
CA VAL A 197 -8.52 10.21 23.49
C VAL A 197 -8.36 11.66 23.94
N THR A 198 -8.62 11.92 25.23
CA THR A 198 -8.55 13.24 25.85
C THR A 198 -7.67 13.26 27.11
N THR A 199 -7.38 12.09 27.65
CA THR A 199 -6.53 11.90 28.85
C THR A 199 -5.37 10.95 28.57
N VAL A 200 -4.32 11.02 29.39
CA VAL A 200 -3.17 10.12 29.29
C VAL A 200 -3.57 8.65 29.48
N GLU A 201 -4.52 8.38 30.37
CA GLU A 201 -4.98 7.01 30.63
C GLU A 201 -5.75 6.47 29.43
N GLU A 202 -6.68 7.25 28.86
CA GLU A 202 -7.36 6.87 27.62
C GLU A 202 -6.37 6.62 26.47
N ALA A 203 -5.30 7.44 26.35
CA ALA A 203 -4.26 7.25 25.36
C ALA A 203 -3.52 5.92 25.50
N ARG A 204 -3.18 5.53 26.76
CA ARG A 204 -2.58 4.23 27.06
C ARG A 204 -3.53 3.06 26.77
N GLU A 205 -4.80 3.18 27.19
CA GLU A 205 -5.82 2.14 26.92
C GLU A 205 -6.06 1.94 25.44
N ALA A 206 -6.28 3.02 24.68
CA ALA A 206 -6.45 2.98 23.24
C ALA A 206 -5.24 2.34 22.54
N THR A 207 -4.02 2.60 23.03
CA THR A 207 -2.81 1.98 22.49
C THR A 207 -2.80 0.48 22.78
N ARG A 208 -3.09 0.06 24.01
CA ARG A 208 -3.18 -1.37 24.38
C ARG A 208 -4.25 -2.09 23.56
N ASP A 209 -5.37 -1.45 23.30
CA ASP A 209 -6.44 -2.01 22.46
C ASP A 209 -6.01 -2.15 21.00
N ASN A 210 -5.35 -1.15 20.42
CA ASN A 210 -4.78 -1.27 19.09
C ASN A 210 -3.73 -2.41 19.04
N LEU A 211 -2.89 -2.56 20.06
CA LEU A 211 -1.88 -3.62 20.13
C LEU A 211 -2.48 -5.04 20.13
N LYS A 212 -3.69 -5.25 20.68
CA LYS A 212 -4.41 -6.53 20.61
C LYS A 212 -4.72 -6.94 19.15
N MET A 213 -4.89 -5.97 18.27
CA MET A 213 -5.09 -6.20 16.84
C MET A 213 -3.80 -6.51 16.08
N LYS A 214 -2.62 -6.45 16.73
CA LYS A 214 -1.30 -6.68 16.15
C LYS A 214 -1.06 -5.81 14.90
N PRO A 215 -1.18 -4.48 14.98
CA PRO A 215 -0.96 -3.60 13.85
C PRO A 215 0.51 -3.57 13.44
N GLU A 216 0.79 -3.17 12.20
CA GLU A 216 2.17 -3.02 11.71
C GLU A 216 2.89 -1.85 12.41
N PHE A 217 2.13 -0.81 12.78
CA PHE A 217 2.55 0.31 13.62
C PHE A 217 1.31 0.97 14.25
N ILE A 218 1.49 1.70 15.33
CA ILE A 218 0.42 2.55 15.88
C ILE A 218 0.37 3.85 15.07
N LYS A 219 -0.78 4.15 14.48
CA LYS A 219 -1.02 5.43 13.79
C LYS A 219 -1.55 6.47 14.76
N ILE A 220 -0.94 7.67 14.72
CA ILE A 220 -1.44 8.84 15.44
C ILE A 220 -1.64 10.04 14.52
N TRP A 221 -2.62 10.90 14.84
CA TRP A 221 -2.86 12.17 14.15
C TRP A 221 -2.63 13.33 15.11
N VAL A 222 -1.60 14.13 14.86
CA VAL A 222 -1.23 15.32 15.60
C VAL A 222 -1.44 16.54 14.70
N ASP A 223 -2.71 16.87 14.51
CA ASP A 223 -3.17 17.88 13.55
C ASP A 223 -4.47 18.51 14.06
N ASP A 224 -4.54 19.82 14.11
CA ASP A 224 -5.71 20.59 14.52
C ASP A 224 -6.67 20.93 13.37
N ARG A 225 -6.38 20.46 12.17
CA ARG A 225 -7.17 20.73 10.97
C ARG A 225 -7.36 22.24 10.70
N ASN A 226 -6.30 23.01 10.85
CA ASN A 226 -6.31 24.49 10.76
C ASN A 226 -7.27 25.12 11.79
N GLY A 227 -7.19 24.69 13.05
CA GLY A 227 -7.95 25.19 14.17
C GLY A 227 -9.41 24.71 14.24
N ARG A 228 -9.82 23.75 13.38
CA ARG A 228 -11.18 23.19 13.41
C ARG A 228 -11.41 22.13 14.48
N SER A 229 -10.35 21.54 14.99
CA SER A 229 -10.35 20.58 16.09
C SER A 229 -9.15 20.82 17.00
N LYS A 230 -9.15 20.27 18.21
CA LYS A 230 -7.91 20.14 18.97
C LYS A 230 -7.04 19.05 18.37
N LYS A 231 -5.73 19.17 18.50
CA LYS A 231 -4.79 18.08 18.19
C LYS A 231 -4.49 17.26 19.44
N LEU A 232 -3.89 16.09 19.26
CA LEU A 232 -3.27 15.37 20.36
C LEU A 232 -2.17 16.22 20.98
N GLU A 233 -2.30 16.55 22.26
CA GLU A 233 -1.31 17.30 23.01
C GLU A 233 -0.10 16.41 23.36
N PRO A 234 1.09 16.98 23.62
CA PRO A 234 2.31 16.23 23.91
C PRO A 234 2.16 15.14 24.98
N PRO A 235 1.48 15.35 26.14
CA PRO A 235 1.33 14.28 27.12
C PRO A 235 0.61 13.04 26.58
N LEU A 236 -0.35 13.22 25.64
CA LEU A 236 -1.14 12.14 25.08
C LEU A 236 -0.30 11.31 24.08
N TYR A 237 0.30 11.97 23.07
CA TYR A 237 1.08 11.22 22.09
C TYR A 237 2.37 10.63 22.66
N LEU A 238 3.00 11.26 23.66
CA LEU A 238 4.14 10.68 24.36
C LEU A 238 3.75 9.40 25.12
N ALA A 239 2.58 9.38 25.76
CA ALA A 239 2.05 8.19 26.41
C ALA A 239 1.74 7.05 25.41
N ILE A 240 1.21 7.39 24.22
CA ILE A 240 0.98 6.43 23.14
C ILE A 240 2.31 5.82 22.69
N ILE A 241 3.32 6.65 22.41
CA ILE A 241 4.64 6.19 21.95
C ILE A 241 5.28 5.27 22.99
N GLU A 242 5.29 5.67 24.26
CA GLU A 242 5.82 4.86 25.35
C GLU A 242 5.13 3.48 25.43
N GLU A 243 3.79 3.45 25.36
CA GLU A 243 3.02 2.21 25.48
C GLU A 243 3.24 1.29 24.27
N ALA A 244 3.28 1.84 23.05
CA ALA A 244 3.58 1.10 21.84
C ALA A 244 5.00 0.48 21.88
N HIS A 245 5.97 1.24 22.35
CA HIS A 245 7.36 0.78 22.48
C HIS A 245 7.57 -0.30 23.53
N LYS A 246 6.76 -0.37 24.60
CA LYS A 246 6.76 -1.50 25.56
C LYS A 246 6.44 -2.83 24.86
N ALA A 247 5.60 -2.79 23.81
CA ALA A 247 5.26 -3.92 22.99
C ALA A 247 6.19 -4.10 21.75
N ASN A 248 7.22 -3.26 21.63
CA ASN A 248 8.13 -3.20 20.47
C ASN A 248 7.40 -2.94 19.13
N VAL A 249 6.28 -2.22 19.15
CA VAL A 249 5.53 -1.80 17.97
C VAL A 249 5.93 -0.36 17.61
N PRO A 250 6.28 -0.08 16.33
CA PRO A 250 6.60 1.28 15.90
C PRO A 250 5.40 2.22 15.97
N VAL A 251 5.68 3.53 15.99
CA VAL A 251 4.65 4.57 15.87
C VAL A 251 4.87 5.37 14.59
N ALA A 252 3.79 5.61 13.85
CA ALA A 252 3.79 6.46 12.66
C ALA A 252 2.82 7.64 12.84
N ALA A 253 3.34 8.85 12.65
CA ALA A 253 2.63 10.09 12.93
C ALA A 253 2.19 10.82 11.65
N HIS A 254 0.97 11.35 11.68
CA HIS A 254 0.58 12.51 10.91
C HIS A 254 0.88 13.74 11.75
N ASN A 255 1.81 14.58 11.34
CA ASN A 255 2.26 15.77 12.05
C ASN A 255 2.40 16.96 11.10
N ILE A 256 2.40 18.18 11.65
CA ILE A 256 2.52 19.42 10.89
C ILE A 256 3.69 20.26 11.38
N THR A 257 3.82 20.47 12.71
CA THR A 257 4.73 21.47 13.28
C THR A 257 6.12 20.93 13.57
N LEU A 258 7.13 21.77 13.43
CA LEU A 258 8.51 21.45 13.79
C LEU A 258 8.67 21.17 15.29
N ALA A 259 7.92 21.89 16.13
CA ALA A 259 7.96 21.68 17.58
C ALA A 259 7.52 20.27 17.98
N ASP A 260 6.38 19.80 17.46
CA ASP A 260 5.92 18.43 17.71
C ASP A 260 6.88 17.39 17.12
N ALA A 261 7.41 17.62 15.90
CA ALA A 261 8.39 16.74 15.29
C ALA A 261 9.64 16.54 16.17
N LYS A 262 10.14 17.61 16.78
CA LYS A 262 11.27 17.54 17.74
C LYS A 262 10.93 16.74 19.01
N LEU A 263 9.73 16.87 19.54
CA LEU A 263 9.29 16.06 20.68
C LEU A 263 9.13 14.57 20.30
N MET A 264 8.53 14.31 19.15
CA MET A 264 8.31 12.95 18.65
C MET A 264 9.62 12.21 18.36
N ILE A 265 10.62 12.88 17.76
CA ILE A 265 11.90 12.24 17.49
C ILE A 265 12.64 11.91 18.79
N LYS A 266 12.56 12.76 19.82
CA LYS A 266 13.08 12.48 21.17
C LYS A 266 12.38 11.28 21.81
N ALA A 267 11.07 11.14 21.59
CA ALA A 267 10.27 10.04 22.11
C ALA A 267 10.43 8.72 21.32
N GLY A 268 11.11 8.74 20.17
CA GLY A 268 11.43 7.54 19.43
C GLY A 268 10.51 7.21 18.25
N VAL A 269 9.64 8.12 17.79
CA VAL A 269 8.79 7.88 16.58
C VAL A 269 9.64 7.44 15.41
N GLU A 270 9.23 6.38 14.71
CA GLU A 270 9.96 5.80 13.58
C GLU A 270 9.42 6.28 12.23
N GLY A 271 8.09 6.46 12.09
CA GLY A 271 7.44 6.77 10.83
C GLY A 271 6.73 8.11 10.80
N TRP A 272 6.77 8.76 9.63
CA TRP A 272 5.95 9.93 9.33
C TRP A 272 5.20 9.68 8.02
N LEU A 273 3.87 9.68 8.12
CA LEU A 273 2.97 9.46 6.98
C LEU A 273 2.70 10.74 6.18
N HIS A 274 3.60 11.68 6.30
CA HIS A 274 3.82 12.90 5.53
C HIS A 274 5.22 13.39 5.88
N PRO A 275 5.75 14.46 5.27
CA PRO A 275 6.96 15.09 5.80
C PRO A 275 6.76 15.46 7.29
N PRO A 276 7.76 15.22 8.14
CA PRO A 276 7.65 15.49 9.58
C PRO A 276 7.27 16.93 9.92
N VAL A 277 7.61 17.84 9.01
CA VAL A 277 7.35 19.29 9.12
C VAL A 277 6.74 19.77 7.81
N ARG A 278 5.64 20.51 7.91
CA ARG A 278 4.90 21.06 6.76
C ARG A 278 4.10 22.30 7.18
N GLY A 279 3.18 22.78 6.33
CA GLY A 279 2.37 23.97 6.69
C GLY A 279 3.15 25.29 6.58
N GLY A 280 4.22 25.33 5.80
CA GLY A 280 5.07 26.53 5.63
C GLY A 280 6.34 26.51 6.47
N GLU A 281 6.47 25.55 7.40
CA GLU A 281 7.70 25.29 8.14
C GLU A 281 8.60 24.29 7.41
N PHE A 282 9.89 24.30 7.72
CA PHE A 282 10.87 23.37 7.20
C PHE A 282 11.73 22.79 8.34
N PRO A 283 12.35 21.60 8.16
CA PRO A 283 13.33 21.07 9.11
C PRO A 283 14.47 22.06 9.33
N ASP A 284 14.72 22.43 10.57
CA ASP A 284 15.88 23.21 10.97
C ASP A 284 17.10 22.31 11.26
N GLU A 285 18.28 22.93 11.46
CA GLU A 285 19.51 22.18 11.68
C GLU A 285 19.48 21.41 13.01
N GLU A 286 18.78 21.90 14.03
CA GLU A 286 18.60 21.16 15.28
C GLU A 286 17.85 19.85 15.04
N PHE A 287 16.73 19.88 14.31
CA PHE A 287 15.96 18.68 13.99
C PHE A 287 16.77 17.69 13.15
N LEU A 288 17.52 18.18 12.16
CA LEU A 288 18.41 17.33 11.35
C LEU A 288 19.55 16.71 12.18
N ALA A 289 20.09 17.45 13.14
CA ALA A 289 21.09 16.93 14.08
C ALA A 289 20.52 15.84 14.98
N MET A 290 19.28 15.99 15.46
CA MET A 290 18.59 14.97 16.25
C MET A 290 18.38 13.67 15.48
N ILE A 291 18.08 13.75 14.18
CA ILE A 291 17.98 12.57 13.30
C ILE A 291 19.33 11.85 13.22
N ARG A 292 20.40 12.59 12.92
CA ARG A 292 21.77 12.02 12.81
C ARG A 292 22.22 11.38 14.13
N GLU A 293 21.97 12.05 15.25
CA GLU A 293 22.32 11.56 16.58
C GLU A 293 21.60 10.25 16.91
N ARG A 294 20.30 10.16 16.63
CA ARG A 294 19.51 8.97 16.89
C ARG A 294 20.01 7.77 16.07
N ILE A 295 20.35 7.99 14.79
CA ILE A 295 20.94 6.97 13.93
C ILE A 295 22.30 6.53 14.46
N ALA A 296 23.17 7.48 14.85
CA ALA A 296 24.50 7.19 15.37
C ALA A 296 24.45 6.37 16.67
N LYS A 297 23.46 6.63 17.54
CA LYS A 297 23.21 5.87 18.77
C LYS A 297 22.55 4.51 18.56
N GLN A 298 22.16 4.15 17.34
CA GLN A 298 21.39 2.96 17.00
C GLN A 298 20.10 2.82 17.83
N ASP A 299 19.54 3.95 18.26
CA ASP A 299 18.27 4.01 18.97
C ASP A 299 17.13 4.13 17.98
N ARG A 300 16.47 3.02 17.67
CA ARG A 300 15.40 2.93 16.66
C ARG A 300 15.79 3.65 15.36
N PRO A 301 16.91 3.25 14.71
CA PRO A 301 17.54 4.00 13.62
C PRO A 301 16.75 3.98 12.32
N ASN A 302 15.77 3.09 12.19
CA ASN A 302 15.00 2.88 10.96
C ASN A 302 13.86 3.92 10.82
N MET A 303 14.23 5.20 10.81
CA MET A 303 13.29 6.29 10.59
C MET A 303 12.95 6.46 9.12
N TRP A 304 11.67 6.71 8.85
CA TRP A 304 11.18 6.89 7.49
C TRP A 304 10.10 7.98 7.42
N PHE A 305 9.91 8.53 6.23
CA PHE A 305 8.82 9.45 5.93
C PHE A 305 8.29 9.27 4.52
N ASN A 306 7.00 9.57 4.33
CA ASN A 306 6.38 9.65 3.02
C ASN A 306 6.35 11.12 2.56
N PRO A 307 6.93 11.48 1.41
CA PRO A 307 6.95 12.85 0.92
C PRO A 307 5.58 13.41 0.56
N GLN A 308 4.63 12.57 0.16
CA GLN A 308 3.30 12.94 -0.32
C GLN A 308 3.36 13.98 -1.46
N ALA A 309 4.26 13.76 -2.41
CA ALA A 309 4.40 14.60 -3.59
C ALA A 309 3.28 14.37 -4.64
N GLY A 310 2.64 13.22 -4.58
CA GLY A 310 1.41 12.80 -5.27
C GLY A 310 1.13 13.48 -6.62
N THR A 311 -0.08 13.97 -6.79
CA THR A 311 -0.56 14.58 -8.04
C THR A 311 -0.24 16.07 -8.17
N ALA A 312 0.45 16.68 -7.20
CA ALA A 312 0.60 18.13 -7.10
C ALA A 312 1.29 18.80 -8.30
N ALA A 313 2.19 18.09 -8.99
CA ALA A 313 2.97 18.61 -10.12
C ALA A 313 2.60 17.92 -11.45
N SER A 314 1.41 17.34 -11.56
CA SER A 314 0.92 16.64 -12.74
C SER A 314 0.62 17.61 -13.88
N SER A 315 0.93 17.21 -15.10
CA SER A 315 0.57 17.91 -16.33
C SER A 315 -0.71 17.33 -16.96
N ARG A 316 -1.18 17.96 -18.03
CA ARG A 316 -2.32 17.42 -18.81
C ARG A 316 -2.00 16.02 -19.34
N GLU A 317 -0.79 15.80 -19.84
CA GLU A 317 -0.35 14.51 -20.38
C GLU A 317 -0.35 13.41 -19.30
N ASP A 318 -0.05 13.75 -18.03
CA ASP A 318 -0.17 12.81 -16.92
C ASP A 318 -1.63 12.37 -16.72
N TRP A 319 -2.60 13.28 -16.85
CA TRP A 319 -4.02 12.98 -16.69
C TRP A 319 -4.66 12.29 -17.91
N ASP A 320 -4.04 12.43 -19.08
CA ASP A 320 -4.47 11.77 -20.31
C ASP A 320 -3.77 10.41 -20.53
N ASP A 321 -2.91 9.97 -19.59
CA ASP A 321 -2.17 8.72 -19.69
C ASP A 321 -3.12 7.51 -19.77
N PRO A 322 -2.92 6.61 -20.76
CA PRO A 322 -3.73 5.41 -20.90
C PRO A 322 -3.71 4.51 -19.64
N LEU A 323 -2.59 4.47 -18.90
CA LEU A 323 -2.46 3.64 -17.69
C LEU A 323 -3.44 4.11 -16.59
N LEU A 324 -3.64 5.43 -16.43
CA LEU A 324 -4.67 5.97 -15.54
C LEU A 324 -6.07 5.53 -16.00
N ARG A 325 -6.36 5.73 -17.28
CA ARG A 325 -7.68 5.46 -17.86
C ARG A 325 -8.04 3.97 -17.93
N ASP A 326 -7.07 3.10 -17.79
CA ASP A 326 -7.30 1.66 -17.68
C ASP A 326 -7.90 1.26 -16.32
N THR A 327 -7.65 2.06 -15.26
CA THR A 327 -7.93 1.68 -13.87
C THR A 327 -8.91 2.61 -13.15
N ILE A 328 -9.09 3.84 -13.65
CA ILE A 328 -9.97 4.86 -13.05
C ILE A 328 -11.04 5.25 -14.05
N SER A 329 -12.29 5.29 -13.61
CA SER A 329 -13.42 5.63 -14.47
C SER A 329 -13.32 7.09 -14.95
N PRO A 330 -13.80 7.39 -16.17
CA PRO A 330 -13.93 8.77 -16.62
C PRO A 330 -14.75 9.65 -15.67
N GLN A 331 -15.81 9.08 -15.09
CA GLN A 331 -16.69 9.76 -14.14
C GLN A 331 -15.92 10.16 -12.87
N GLN A 332 -15.10 9.27 -12.34
CA GLN A 332 -14.29 9.55 -11.16
C GLN A 332 -13.24 10.65 -11.43
N ILE A 333 -12.59 10.60 -12.60
CA ILE A 333 -11.62 11.64 -13.01
C ILE A 333 -12.34 12.99 -13.10
N GLU A 334 -13.47 13.06 -13.79
CA GLU A 334 -14.24 14.31 -13.93
C GLU A 334 -14.72 14.84 -12.58
N ALA A 335 -15.33 13.98 -11.74
CA ALA A 335 -15.86 14.38 -10.43
C ALA A 335 -14.79 14.90 -9.47
N GLN A 336 -13.57 14.34 -9.53
CA GLN A 336 -12.53 14.67 -8.56
C GLN A 336 -11.53 15.74 -9.02
N VAL A 337 -11.25 15.82 -10.31
CA VAL A 337 -10.23 16.72 -10.86
C VAL A 337 -10.68 17.51 -12.10
N GLY A 338 -11.90 17.34 -12.60
CA GLY A 338 -12.41 18.01 -13.80
C GLY A 338 -12.22 19.52 -13.78
N GLU A 339 -12.62 20.19 -12.69
CA GLU A 339 -12.40 21.63 -12.53
C GLU A 339 -10.91 22.02 -12.50
N GLN A 340 -10.07 21.21 -11.86
CA GLN A 340 -8.62 21.45 -11.85
C GLN A 340 -8.05 21.32 -13.25
N LEU A 341 -8.47 20.32 -14.01
CA LEU A 341 -8.04 20.09 -15.38
C LEU A 341 -8.49 21.22 -16.31
N ALA A 342 -9.71 21.74 -16.14
CA ALA A 342 -10.24 22.85 -16.92
C ALA A 342 -9.43 24.14 -16.72
N ARG A 343 -8.85 24.35 -15.52
CA ARG A 343 -8.04 25.53 -15.17
C ARG A 343 -6.53 25.33 -15.35
N MET A 344 -6.11 24.14 -15.78
CA MET A 344 -4.70 23.81 -15.90
C MET A 344 -4.06 24.49 -17.11
N THR A 345 -2.98 25.24 -16.88
CA THR A 345 -2.16 25.85 -17.92
C THR A 345 -0.71 25.40 -17.80
N PRO A 346 0.11 25.49 -18.87
CA PRO A 346 1.53 25.18 -18.80
C PRO A 346 2.25 25.95 -17.68
N GLU A 347 1.91 27.25 -17.48
CA GLU A 347 2.49 28.09 -16.43
C GLU A 347 2.11 27.62 -15.04
N SER A 348 0.87 27.14 -14.85
CA SER A 348 0.43 26.60 -13.55
C SER A 348 1.16 25.30 -13.21
N VAL A 349 1.38 24.43 -14.20
CA VAL A 349 2.13 23.20 -14.06
C VAL A 349 3.60 23.48 -13.73
N GLU A 350 4.25 24.41 -14.46
CA GLU A 350 5.65 24.76 -14.19
C GLU A 350 5.83 25.43 -12.81
N ARG A 351 4.87 26.22 -12.37
CA ARG A 351 4.86 26.79 -11.02
C ARG A 351 4.77 25.67 -9.96
N ALA A 352 3.87 24.70 -10.16
CA ALA A 352 3.73 23.57 -9.26
C ALA A 352 5.01 22.69 -9.20
N ARG A 353 5.64 22.46 -10.35
CA ARG A 353 6.93 21.73 -10.44
C ARG A 353 8.06 22.50 -9.75
N ARG A 354 8.11 23.80 -9.88
CA ARG A 354 9.08 24.65 -9.16
C ARG A 354 8.86 24.57 -7.65
N THR A 355 7.62 24.72 -7.18
CA THR A 355 7.28 24.57 -5.76
C THR A 355 7.67 23.20 -5.23
N LEU A 356 7.44 22.13 -6.02
CA LEU A 356 7.84 20.76 -5.66
C LEU A 356 9.37 20.65 -5.50
N ARG A 357 10.16 21.20 -6.42
CA ARG A 357 11.64 21.23 -6.33
C ARG A 357 12.10 21.99 -5.09
N GLU A 358 11.59 23.20 -4.88
CA GLU A 358 11.94 24.03 -3.72
C GLU A 358 11.60 23.35 -2.38
N THR A 359 10.44 22.72 -2.29
CA THR A 359 10.04 21.95 -1.09
C THR A 359 10.94 20.73 -0.93
N GLY A 360 11.27 20.05 -2.02
CA GLY A 360 12.21 18.93 -2.02
C GLY A 360 13.56 19.34 -1.44
N GLU A 361 14.14 20.44 -1.94
CA GLU A 361 15.44 20.95 -1.49
C GLU A 361 15.42 21.43 -0.04
N LYS A 362 14.35 22.13 0.38
CA LYS A 362 14.24 22.69 1.72
C LYS A 362 13.89 21.67 2.81
N SER A 363 13.28 20.53 2.43
CA SER A 363 12.76 19.52 3.35
C SER A 363 13.25 18.11 3.01
N HIS A 364 12.72 17.51 1.97
CA HIS A 364 12.80 16.06 1.75
C HIS A 364 14.24 15.57 1.53
N LEU A 365 15.03 16.29 0.72
CA LEU A 365 16.42 15.92 0.47
C LEU A 365 17.29 16.11 1.71
N LYS A 366 17.01 17.13 2.55
CA LYS A 366 17.70 17.33 3.83
C LYS A 366 17.40 16.21 4.83
N LEU A 367 16.13 15.81 4.95
CA LEU A 367 15.72 14.68 5.80
C LEU A 367 16.41 13.39 5.37
N ARG A 368 16.44 13.12 4.06
CA ARG A 368 17.15 11.98 3.48
C ARG A 368 18.66 12.05 3.74
N ALA A 369 19.28 13.21 3.54
CA ALA A 369 20.69 13.42 3.81
C ALA A 369 21.04 13.29 5.31
N ALA A 370 20.09 13.58 6.21
CA ALA A 370 20.23 13.31 7.63
C ALA A 370 20.09 11.82 8.00
N GLY A 371 19.65 10.97 7.04
CA GLY A 371 19.59 9.52 7.19
C GLY A 371 18.17 8.92 7.30
N MET A 372 17.11 9.73 7.22
CA MET A 372 15.75 9.19 7.11
C MET A 372 15.53 8.55 5.75
N LYS A 373 14.81 7.44 5.71
CA LYS A 373 14.41 6.80 4.46
C LYS A 373 13.16 7.45 3.90
N MET A 374 13.15 7.75 2.61
CA MET A 374 11.93 8.04 1.89
C MET A 374 11.20 6.73 1.61
N VAL A 375 9.90 6.71 1.80
CA VAL A 375 9.06 5.54 1.51
C VAL A 375 7.86 5.94 0.65
N LEU A 376 7.40 5.02 -0.17
CA LEU A 376 6.23 5.26 -1.02
C LEU A 376 4.95 5.25 -0.17
N GLY A 377 4.10 6.22 -0.44
CA GLY A 377 2.78 6.31 0.15
C GLY A 377 1.90 7.22 -0.70
N GLY A 378 0.84 6.65 -1.27
CA GLY A 378 -0.03 7.38 -2.19
C GLY A 378 -1.08 8.23 -1.48
N ASP A 379 -1.29 8.05 -0.17
CA ASP A 379 -2.42 8.61 0.60
C ASP A 379 -3.78 8.36 -0.11
N THR A 380 -3.84 7.24 -0.84
CA THR A 380 -4.94 6.91 -1.75
C THR A 380 -6.20 6.48 -1.03
N GLY A 381 -7.33 6.49 -1.74
CA GLY A 381 -8.65 6.27 -1.14
C GLY A 381 -9.22 7.53 -0.51
N GLN A 382 -8.75 8.70 -0.92
CA GLN A 382 -9.29 10.02 -0.62
C GLN A 382 -9.56 10.78 -1.93
N THR A 383 -10.30 11.90 -1.84
CA THR A 383 -10.55 12.77 -2.99
C THR A 383 -9.23 13.23 -3.63
N ARG A 384 -9.11 13.09 -4.94
CA ARG A 384 -7.95 13.44 -5.76
C ARG A 384 -6.72 12.53 -5.59
N PHE A 385 -6.84 11.45 -4.80
CA PHE A 385 -5.78 10.46 -4.65
C PHE A 385 -6.24 9.12 -5.23
N PHE A 386 -5.85 8.89 -6.48
CA PHE A 386 -6.29 7.72 -7.27
C PHE A 386 -5.41 6.50 -6.97
N ILE A 387 -6.04 5.38 -6.69
CA ILE A 387 -5.37 4.12 -6.32
C ILE A 387 -4.49 3.64 -7.47
N GLY A 388 -3.22 3.42 -7.18
CA GLY A 388 -2.18 3.03 -8.14
C GLY A 388 -1.57 4.24 -8.86
N TRP A 389 -2.39 5.14 -9.38
CA TRP A 389 -1.91 6.32 -10.12
C TRP A 389 -1.20 7.34 -9.24
N SER A 390 -1.74 7.64 -8.06
CA SER A 390 -1.08 8.58 -7.13
C SER A 390 0.28 8.08 -6.68
N GLN A 391 0.42 6.77 -6.42
CA GLN A 391 1.72 6.16 -6.11
C GLN A 391 2.67 6.24 -7.31
N GLN A 392 2.17 6.09 -8.54
CA GLN A 392 3.00 6.23 -9.73
C GLN A 392 3.54 7.65 -9.87
N LEU A 393 2.68 8.65 -9.68
CA LEU A 393 3.09 10.06 -9.75
C LEU A 393 3.98 10.47 -8.58
N GLU A 394 3.73 9.98 -7.37
CA GLU A 394 4.58 10.16 -6.20
C GLU A 394 6.02 9.73 -6.51
N PHE A 395 6.18 8.51 -7.01
CA PHE A 395 7.46 7.93 -7.39
C PHE A 395 8.20 8.76 -8.45
N GLU A 396 7.51 9.25 -9.47
CA GLU A 396 8.09 10.11 -10.51
C GLU A 396 8.44 11.51 -9.99
N ASN A 397 7.61 12.05 -9.11
CA ASN A 397 7.84 13.36 -8.52
C ASN A 397 9.08 13.41 -7.64
N TRP A 398 9.51 12.27 -7.07
CA TRP A 398 10.78 12.21 -6.35
C TRP A 398 11.97 12.51 -7.25
N VAL A 399 11.93 12.05 -8.50
CA VAL A 399 12.98 12.39 -9.50
C VAL A 399 12.86 13.87 -9.91
N ARG A 400 11.64 14.38 -10.06
CA ARG A 400 11.41 15.82 -10.31
C ARG A 400 11.90 16.70 -9.14
N MET A 401 11.93 16.19 -7.92
CA MET A 401 12.50 16.85 -6.73
C MET A 401 14.02 16.79 -6.65
N GLY A 402 14.68 15.93 -7.42
CA GLY A 402 16.14 15.83 -7.46
C GLY A 402 16.74 14.48 -7.07
N LEU A 403 15.93 13.43 -6.80
CA LEU A 403 16.47 12.07 -6.68
C LEU A 403 16.92 11.55 -8.04
N THR A 404 17.94 10.69 -8.03
CA THR A 404 18.22 9.88 -9.20
C THR A 404 17.12 8.83 -9.41
N PRO A 405 16.86 8.37 -10.64
CA PRO A 405 15.92 7.26 -10.87
C PRO A 405 16.25 6.01 -10.03
N SER A 406 17.53 5.68 -9.88
CA SER A 406 17.98 4.56 -9.04
C SER A 406 17.60 4.76 -7.57
N ASP A 407 17.83 5.95 -7.01
CA ASP A 407 17.46 6.26 -5.62
C ASP A 407 15.95 6.19 -5.40
N ALA A 408 15.16 6.69 -6.36
CA ALA A 408 13.71 6.60 -6.31
C ALA A 408 13.22 5.15 -6.33
N ILE A 409 13.81 4.29 -7.17
CA ILE A 409 13.48 2.86 -7.22
C ILE A 409 13.81 2.20 -5.87
N VAL A 410 15.01 2.41 -5.33
CA VAL A 410 15.41 1.87 -4.02
C VAL A 410 14.43 2.28 -2.92
N ALA A 411 14.06 3.55 -2.89
CA ALA A 411 13.14 4.10 -1.88
C ALA A 411 11.72 3.50 -1.99
N ALA A 412 11.17 3.40 -3.22
CA ALA A 412 9.82 2.90 -3.45
C ALA A 412 9.70 1.37 -3.36
N THR A 413 10.82 0.65 -3.37
CA THR A 413 10.86 -0.82 -3.36
C THR A 413 11.47 -1.34 -2.05
N ARG A 414 12.80 -1.46 -1.96
CA ARG A 414 13.51 -2.01 -0.79
C ARG A 414 13.19 -1.26 0.50
N ASP A 415 13.34 0.07 0.50
CA ASP A 415 13.22 0.84 1.74
C ASP A 415 11.78 0.86 2.24
N SER A 416 10.80 0.96 1.33
CA SER A 416 9.37 0.81 1.66
C SER A 416 9.04 -0.60 2.16
N ALA A 417 9.56 -1.65 1.51
CA ALA A 417 9.33 -3.03 1.96
C ALA A 417 9.92 -3.28 3.34
N MET A 418 11.12 -2.76 3.62
CA MET A 418 11.76 -2.88 4.94
C MET A 418 10.96 -2.16 6.02
N ALA A 419 10.51 -0.93 5.76
CA ALA A 419 9.73 -0.14 6.71
C ALA A 419 8.35 -0.75 7.00
N GLY A 420 7.73 -1.43 6.01
CA GLY A 420 6.46 -2.15 6.16
C GLY A 420 6.61 -3.62 6.54
N HIS A 421 7.84 -4.10 6.80
CA HIS A 421 8.13 -5.50 7.13
C HIS A 421 7.57 -6.52 6.09
N PHE A 422 7.66 -6.19 4.79
CA PHE A 422 7.27 -7.08 3.71
C PHE A 422 8.48 -7.84 3.13
N ASN A 423 8.28 -9.11 2.81
CA ASN A 423 9.33 -9.94 2.19
C ASN A 423 9.41 -9.74 0.67
N THR A 424 9.38 -8.51 0.19
CA THR A 424 9.43 -8.12 -1.23
C THR A 424 10.35 -6.90 -1.43
N GLY A 425 10.23 -6.21 -2.56
CA GLY A 425 10.92 -4.96 -2.85
C GLY A 425 12.37 -5.11 -3.32
N MET A 426 12.84 -6.34 -3.52
CA MET A 426 14.15 -6.66 -4.10
C MET A 426 14.04 -7.91 -4.97
N VAL A 427 14.81 -7.95 -6.07
CA VAL A 427 15.07 -9.19 -6.81
C VAL A 427 16.32 -9.83 -6.21
N ALA A 428 16.10 -10.63 -5.18
CA ALA A 428 17.16 -11.29 -4.41
C ALA A 428 16.68 -12.65 -3.89
N ALA A 429 17.59 -13.61 -3.72
CA ALA A 429 17.26 -14.92 -3.20
C ALA A 429 16.53 -14.83 -1.83
N GLY A 430 15.47 -15.63 -1.66
CA GLY A 430 14.62 -15.67 -0.47
C GLY A 430 13.52 -14.59 -0.41
N LYS A 431 13.49 -13.64 -1.34
CA LYS A 431 12.41 -12.67 -1.48
C LYS A 431 11.27 -13.24 -2.33
N TYR A 432 10.03 -12.79 -2.08
CA TYR A 432 8.92 -13.08 -2.98
C TYR A 432 9.25 -12.66 -4.40
N ALA A 433 8.90 -13.48 -5.37
CA ALA A 433 9.09 -13.22 -6.77
C ALA A 433 8.05 -12.18 -7.28
N ASP A 434 8.18 -10.97 -6.74
CA ASP A 434 7.38 -9.79 -7.07
C ASP A 434 8.22 -8.86 -7.93
N PHE A 435 7.93 -8.80 -9.23
CA PHE A 435 8.70 -7.98 -10.18
C PHE A 435 7.87 -7.45 -11.33
N ILE A 436 8.39 -6.41 -11.96
CA ILE A 436 7.80 -5.75 -13.13
C ILE A 436 8.74 -5.93 -14.31
N VAL A 437 8.21 -6.35 -15.44
CA VAL A 437 8.89 -6.32 -16.74
C VAL A 437 8.44 -5.06 -17.48
N LEU A 438 9.40 -4.26 -17.92
CA LEU A 438 9.19 -2.99 -18.59
C LEU A 438 9.70 -3.03 -20.04
N ASP A 439 9.06 -2.25 -20.92
CA ASP A 439 9.46 -2.08 -22.32
C ASP A 439 10.53 -1.00 -22.51
N ALA A 440 10.81 -0.20 -21.48
CA ALA A 440 11.82 0.86 -21.55
C ALA A 440 12.56 1.04 -20.22
N ASN A 441 13.80 1.55 -20.27
CA ASN A 441 14.70 1.66 -19.13
C ASN A 441 14.27 2.77 -18.15
N PRO A 442 13.83 2.42 -16.92
CA PRO A 442 13.44 3.41 -15.91
C PRO A 442 14.64 4.14 -15.29
N LEU A 443 15.87 3.63 -15.42
CA LEU A 443 17.09 4.31 -14.94
C LEU A 443 17.46 5.51 -15.81
N ILE A 444 17.05 5.52 -17.09
CA ILE A 444 17.29 6.66 -18.00
C ILE A 444 16.20 7.72 -17.82
N ASN A 445 14.95 7.28 -17.69
CA ASN A 445 13.80 8.14 -17.44
C ASN A 445 12.80 7.39 -16.57
N ILE A 446 12.52 7.92 -15.40
CA ILE A 446 11.65 7.25 -14.42
C ILE A 446 10.23 7.04 -14.95
N ALA A 447 9.73 7.91 -15.86
CA ALA A 447 8.42 7.73 -16.51
C ALA A 447 8.33 6.47 -17.38
N ASN A 448 9.46 5.85 -17.74
CA ASN A 448 9.49 4.56 -18.40
C ASN A 448 8.96 3.42 -17.52
N SER A 449 8.86 3.64 -16.20
CA SER A 449 8.18 2.72 -15.28
C SER A 449 6.67 2.56 -15.55
N ARG A 450 6.07 3.46 -16.33
CA ARG A 450 4.69 3.33 -16.84
C ARG A 450 4.57 2.31 -17.99
N LYS A 451 5.68 2.01 -18.68
CA LYS A 451 5.70 1.09 -19.83
C LYS A 451 5.75 -0.35 -19.36
N ILE A 452 4.74 -0.73 -18.59
CA ILE A 452 4.62 -2.05 -17.97
C ILE A 452 4.22 -3.08 -19.04
N ASN A 453 5.11 -4.03 -19.32
CA ASN A 453 4.85 -5.20 -20.16
C ASN A 453 4.11 -6.28 -19.36
N LYS A 454 4.68 -6.68 -18.20
CA LYS A 454 4.12 -7.68 -17.29
C LYS A 454 4.37 -7.32 -15.84
N VAL A 455 3.47 -7.78 -14.98
CA VAL A 455 3.65 -7.75 -13.51
C VAL A 455 3.57 -9.18 -13.00
N PHE A 456 4.49 -9.54 -12.14
CA PHE A 456 4.48 -10.81 -11.43
C PHE A 456 4.38 -10.58 -9.92
N LEU A 457 3.47 -11.28 -9.29
CA LEU A 457 3.31 -11.31 -7.84
C LEU A 457 3.45 -12.75 -7.35
N ARG A 458 4.41 -12.97 -6.48
CA ARG A 458 4.70 -14.32 -5.93
C ARG A 458 4.86 -15.36 -7.05
N GLY A 459 5.61 -14.97 -8.09
CA GLY A 459 5.90 -15.80 -9.25
C GLY A 459 4.73 -16.02 -10.22
N LEU A 460 3.57 -15.40 -9.98
CA LEU A 460 2.39 -15.48 -10.84
C LEU A 460 2.21 -14.19 -11.62
N GLU A 461 1.98 -14.30 -12.91
CA GLU A 461 1.65 -13.15 -13.76
C GLU A 461 0.28 -12.59 -13.39
N VAL A 462 0.19 -11.28 -13.20
CA VAL A 462 -1.07 -10.56 -13.01
C VAL A 462 -1.73 -10.39 -14.38
N ASP A 463 -2.93 -10.92 -14.55
CA ASP A 463 -3.70 -10.74 -15.77
C ASP A 463 -4.28 -9.32 -15.85
N ARG A 464 -3.42 -8.38 -16.25
CA ARG A 464 -3.78 -6.97 -16.40
C ARG A 464 -4.88 -6.75 -17.44
N ALA A 465 -4.95 -7.61 -18.47
CA ALA A 465 -5.98 -7.50 -19.51
C ALA A 465 -7.36 -7.86 -18.94
N ALA A 466 -7.47 -8.94 -18.19
CA ALA A 466 -8.70 -9.33 -17.52
C ALA A 466 -9.15 -8.30 -16.47
N LEU A 467 -8.23 -7.75 -15.66
CA LEU A 467 -8.54 -6.70 -14.69
C LEU A 467 -9.10 -5.44 -15.37
N LYS A 468 -8.44 -4.95 -16.41
CA LYS A 468 -8.93 -3.82 -17.22
C LYS A 468 -10.33 -4.08 -17.77
N ALA A 469 -10.55 -5.25 -18.37
CA ALA A 469 -11.85 -5.64 -18.93
C ALA A 469 -12.94 -5.68 -17.85
N LYS A 470 -12.63 -6.21 -16.64
CA LYS A 470 -13.50 -6.25 -15.47
C LYS A 470 -13.97 -4.83 -15.08
N TRP A 471 -13.06 -3.87 -14.94
CA TRP A 471 -13.41 -2.50 -14.56
C TRP A 471 -14.21 -1.79 -15.63
N GLN A 472 -13.79 -1.88 -16.89
CA GLN A 472 -14.49 -1.25 -18.01
C GLN A 472 -15.92 -1.79 -18.21
N ALA A 473 -16.14 -3.09 -17.99
CA ALA A 473 -17.48 -3.68 -18.04
C ALA A 473 -18.38 -3.11 -16.94
N ARG A 474 -17.85 -3.00 -15.72
CA ARG A 474 -18.56 -2.45 -14.57
C ARG A 474 -18.95 -0.98 -14.78
N TRP A 475 -18.02 -0.16 -15.29
CA TRP A 475 -18.30 1.26 -15.58
C TRP A 475 -19.37 1.45 -16.66
N LYS A 476 -19.39 0.60 -17.69
CA LYS A 476 -20.48 0.65 -18.70
C LYS A 476 -21.85 0.38 -18.08
N THR A 477 -21.94 -0.55 -17.15
CA THR A 477 -23.20 -0.84 -16.44
C THR A 477 -23.62 0.34 -15.56
N SER A 478 -22.69 0.91 -14.78
CA SER A 478 -22.96 2.08 -13.93
C SER A 478 -23.38 3.31 -14.74
N SER A 479 -22.77 3.57 -15.90
CA SER A 479 -23.15 4.69 -16.78
C SER A 479 -24.53 4.55 -17.41
N ALA A 480 -25.05 3.34 -17.51
CA ALA A 480 -26.39 3.10 -18.07
C ALA A 480 -27.50 3.25 -17.02
N THR A 481 -27.14 3.30 -15.73
CA THR A 481 -28.10 3.41 -14.60
C THR A 481 -28.17 4.82 -14.00
N HIS A 482 -27.30 5.71 -14.42
CA HIS A 482 -27.23 7.13 -14.06
C HIS A 482 -27.41 8.03 -15.28
#